data_3916fa535e339120b6d62e7980ba3174
#
_entry.id   3916fa535e339120b6d62e7980ba3174
#
_cell.length_a   1.000
_cell.length_b   1.000
_cell.length_c   1.000
_cell.angle_alpha   90.00
_cell.angle_beta   90.00
_cell.angle_gamma   90.00
#
_symmetry.space_group_name_H-M   'P 1'
#
loop_
_entity.id
_entity.type
_entity.pdbx_description
1 polymer ?
#
loop_
_entity_poly.entity_id
_entity_poly.type
_entity_poly.pdbx_seq_one_letter_code
_entity_poly.pdbx_strand_id
1 'polypeptide(L)'
;MATLSFRFGTVGAPQSTPKKPGGSIGAVQRSAELGLLGMELGWVRSVRVSPETCAEIKSTAQELGVAISVHAPYFINLNADDEEWPKSRQRLMDAAYYGYLAGATDIIFHPGSYFEQPPDKVLPGAILRLHGCIDELRAAGNPVVLRPEMMGKSAMLGSLEDTLVMSREIEGVEPCLDFAHLHARSGDGSMNSYAEWMRTLETYGKALGEAALKRLHCHISGIEYTGKGEREHLALQDSDLDLTGILQALKELGCAGRILCESPVLEDDALLVKQRWMEISGEA
;
A
#
# COMPACT_ATOMS: atom_id res chain seq x y z
N MET A 1 10.17 25.70 1.64
CA MET A 1 8.81 25.18 1.84
C MET A 1 8.91 24.13 2.94
N ALA A 2 8.03 24.14 3.92
CA ALA A 2 7.95 23.05 4.89
C ALA A 2 7.61 21.76 4.14
N THR A 3 8.27 20.66 4.45
CA THR A 3 7.99 19.37 3.83
C THR A 3 6.78 18.77 4.55
N LEU A 4 5.73 18.37 3.80
CA LEU A 4 4.60 17.66 4.39
C LEU A 4 5.07 16.37 5.06
N SER A 5 4.43 15.97 6.16
CA SER A 5 4.68 14.70 6.84
C SER A 5 4.37 13.51 5.93
N PHE A 6 3.39 13.67 5.05
CA PHE A 6 3.01 12.65 4.08
C PHE A 6 3.31 13.07 2.63
N ARG A 7 3.72 12.09 1.83
CA ARG A 7 3.70 12.17 0.37
C ARG A 7 2.37 11.60 -0.12
N PHE A 8 1.61 12.42 -0.84
CA PHE A 8 0.33 12.03 -1.42
C PHE A 8 0.53 11.58 -2.86
N GLY A 9 -0.32 10.67 -3.33
CA GLY A 9 -0.25 10.16 -4.70
C GLY A 9 -1.36 9.18 -5.04
N THR A 10 -1.15 8.44 -6.13
CA THR A 10 -2.11 7.46 -6.66
C THR A 10 -1.49 6.08 -6.76
N VAL A 11 -2.33 5.05 -6.64
CA VAL A 11 -2.01 3.68 -7.05
C VAL A 11 -2.40 3.54 -8.52
N GLY A 12 -1.38 3.49 -9.37
CA GLY A 12 -1.53 3.60 -10.82
C GLY A 12 -1.33 5.01 -11.37
N ALA A 13 -1.34 5.11 -12.70
CA ALA A 13 -1.13 6.36 -13.41
C ALA A 13 -2.33 7.31 -13.23
N PRO A 14 -2.12 8.60 -12.91
CA PRO A 14 -3.18 9.60 -12.95
C PRO A 14 -3.94 9.54 -14.27
N GLN A 15 -5.27 9.68 -14.23
CA GLN A 15 -6.11 9.62 -15.43
C GLN A 15 -5.77 10.70 -16.44
N SER A 16 -5.33 11.87 -15.96
CA SER A 16 -4.88 13.00 -16.78
C SER A 16 -3.46 12.86 -17.34
N THR A 17 -2.82 11.67 -17.20
CA THR A 17 -1.50 11.42 -17.77
C THR A 17 -1.51 11.61 -19.29
N PRO A 18 -0.63 12.48 -19.85
CA PRO A 18 -0.57 12.71 -21.28
C PRO A 18 -0.24 11.42 -22.07
N LYS A 19 -0.74 11.35 -23.31
CA LYS A 19 -0.38 10.24 -24.21
C LYS A 19 1.11 10.23 -24.60
N LYS A 20 1.81 11.38 -24.50
CA LYS A 20 3.22 11.56 -24.81
C LYS A 20 3.91 12.51 -23.81
N PRO A 21 4.96 12.06 -23.09
CA PRO A 21 5.31 10.65 -22.96
C PRO A 21 4.20 9.93 -22.20
N GLY A 22 3.79 8.76 -22.61
CA GLY A 22 2.77 7.98 -21.91
C GLY A 22 3.39 7.00 -20.89
N GLY A 23 2.58 6.04 -20.45
CA GLY A 23 3.04 4.98 -19.57
C GLY A 23 3.52 5.49 -18.19
N SER A 24 4.37 4.71 -17.55
CA SER A 24 4.83 5.02 -16.18
C SER A 24 5.67 6.29 -16.10
N ILE A 25 6.46 6.61 -17.13
CA ILE A 25 7.28 7.82 -17.16
C ILE A 25 6.39 9.08 -17.20
N GLY A 26 5.43 9.10 -18.13
CA GLY A 26 4.45 10.19 -18.20
C GLY A 26 3.60 10.31 -16.94
N ALA A 27 3.30 9.19 -16.28
CA ALA A 27 2.57 9.18 -15.02
C ALA A 27 3.37 9.81 -13.88
N VAL A 28 4.67 9.51 -13.75
CA VAL A 28 5.56 10.15 -12.77
C VAL A 28 5.64 11.65 -13.00
N GLN A 29 5.81 12.08 -14.26
CA GLN A 29 5.83 13.51 -14.62
C GLN A 29 4.51 14.19 -14.27
N ARG A 30 3.39 13.54 -14.61
CA ARG A 30 2.06 14.08 -14.29
C ARG A 30 1.80 14.18 -12.79
N SER A 31 2.20 13.17 -12.02
CA SER A 31 2.10 13.22 -10.56
C SER A 31 2.85 14.42 -9.98
N ALA A 32 4.08 14.66 -10.44
CA ALA A 32 4.87 15.82 -10.02
C ALA A 32 4.20 17.16 -10.39
N GLU A 33 3.65 17.29 -11.61
CA GLU A 33 2.91 18.48 -12.06
C GLU A 33 1.69 18.78 -11.19
N LEU A 34 1.01 17.72 -10.71
CA LEU A 34 -0.12 17.82 -9.78
C LEU A 34 0.31 18.11 -8.33
N GLY A 35 1.63 18.11 -8.07
CA GLY A 35 2.16 18.23 -6.71
C GLY A 35 1.90 17.00 -5.85
N LEU A 36 1.66 15.84 -6.49
CA LEU A 36 1.56 14.52 -5.85
C LEU A 36 2.94 13.86 -5.91
N LEU A 37 3.62 13.82 -4.76
CA LEU A 37 5.02 13.35 -4.68
C LEU A 37 5.16 11.89 -4.24
N GLY A 38 4.08 11.13 -4.25
CA GLY A 38 4.02 9.68 -4.14
C GLY A 38 3.42 9.09 -5.42
N MET A 39 3.90 7.93 -5.85
CA MET A 39 3.27 7.17 -6.92
C MET A 39 3.54 5.69 -6.76
N GLU A 40 2.51 4.88 -6.92
CA GLU A 40 2.61 3.43 -6.94
C GLU A 40 2.43 2.90 -8.35
N LEU A 41 3.42 2.14 -8.83
CA LEU A 41 3.34 1.48 -10.13
C LEU A 41 2.39 0.29 -10.03
N GLY A 42 1.24 0.35 -10.68
CA GLY A 42 0.22 -0.70 -10.63
C GLY A 42 0.56 -1.88 -11.56
N TRP A 43 1.39 -2.81 -11.10
CA TRP A 43 1.71 -4.05 -11.85
C TRP A 43 0.78 -5.20 -11.48
N VAL A 44 -0.44 -4.86 -11.21
CA VAL A 44 -1.49 -5.71 -10.60
C VAL A 44 -1.83 -7.00 -11.38
N ARG A 45 -1.53 -7.09 -12.67
CA ARG A 45 -1.75 -8.30 -13.47
C ARG A 45 -0.47 -9.09 -13.70
N SER A 46 0.62 -8.41 -14.00
CA SER A 46 1.95 -8.99 -14.23
C SER A 46 3.00 -7.90 -14.34
N VAL A 47 4.23 -8.22 -14.00
CA VAL A 47 5.40 -7.36 -14.23
C VAL A 47 5.80 -7.45 -15.71
N ARG A 48 5.57 -6.37 -16.47
CA ARG A 48 5.91 -6.28 -17.89
C ARG A 48 6.64 -4.98 -18.15
N VAL A 49 7.90 -4.94 -17.78
CA VAL A 49 8.75 -3.75 -17.90
C VAL A 49 10.17 -4.20 -18.23
N SER A 50 10.89 -3.42 -19.04
CA SER A 50 12.31 -3.70 -19.28
C SER A 50 13.20 -3.00 -18.25
N PRO A 51 14.44 -3.49 -18.01
CA PRO A 51 15.41 -2.80 -17.15
C PRO A 51 15.69 -1.36 -17.57
N GLU A 52 15.70 -1.09 -18.88
CA GLU A 52 15.92 0.25 -19.44
C GLU A 52 14.78 1.18 -19.05
N THR A 53 13.52 0.72 -19.19
CA THR A 53 12.34 1.48 -18.76
C THR A 53 12.34 1.71 -17.24
N CYS A 54 12.76 0.72 -16.46
CA CYS A 54 12.92 0.88 -15.01
C CYS A 54 13.94 1.97 -14.67
N ALA A 55 15.09 1.98 -15.34
CA ALA A 55 16.12 2.99 -15.15
C ALA A 55 15.61 4.40 -15.50
N GLU A 56 14.81 4.52 -16.55
CA GLU A 56 14.18 5.79 -16.95
C GLU A 56 13.13 6.27 -15.95
N ILE A 57 12.28 5.36 -15.44
CA ILE A 57 11.34 5.67 -14.35
C ILE A 57 12.10 6.19 -13.14
N LYS A 58 13.15 5.48 -12.71
CA LYS A 58 13.98 5.85 -11.57
C LYS A 58 14.59 7.24 -11.72
N SER A 59 15.23 7.51 -12.87
CA SER A 59 15.87 8.82 -13.10
C SER A 59 14.83 9.95 -13.11
N THR A 60 13.70 9.77 -13.78
CA THR A 60 12.61 10.75 -13.83
C THR A 60 12.03 11.00 -12.42
N ALA A 61 11.79 9.95 -11.65
CA ALA A 61 11.28 10.08 -10.30
C ALA A 61 12.25 10.79 -9.34
N GLN A 62 13.55 10.49 -9.45
CA GLN A 62 14.59 11.17 -8.67
C GLN A 62 14.71 12.65 -9.03
N GLU A 63 14.70 12.99 -10.31
CA GLU A 63 14.75 14.37 -10.79
C GLU A 63 13.57 15.22 -10.31
N LEU A 64 12.37 14.62 -10.29
CA LEU A 64 11.13 15.29 -9.91
C LEU A 64 10.79 15.15 -8.41
N GLY A 65 11.57 14.40 -7.65
CA GLY A 65 11.35 14.18 -6.22
C GLY A 65 10.13 13.31 -5.89
N VAL A 66 9.66 12.50 -6.85
CA VAL A 66 8.55 11.57 -6.66
C VAL A 66 9.04 10.27 -6.03
N ALA A 67 8.43 9.86 -4.92
CA ALA A 67 8.74 8.57 -4.29
C ALA A 67 7.93 7.45 -4.95
N ILE A 68 8.62 6.40 -5.38
CA ILE A 68 8.02 5.26 -6.07
C ILE A 68 7.80 4.08 -5.11
N SER A 69 6.65 3.44 -5.24
CA SER A 69 6.33 2.09 -4.76
C SER A 69 5.79 1.25 -5.90
N VAL A 70 5.58 -0.03 -5.66
CA VAL A 70 4.98 -0.96 -6.64
C VAL A 70 3.87 -1.74 -5.97
N HIS A 71 2.68 -1.76 -6.59
CA HIS A 71 1.67 -2.77 -6.31
C HIS A 71 1.94 -4.01 -7.16
N ALA A 72 2.26 -5.10 -6.49
CA ALA A 72 2.57 -6.39 -7.12
C ALA A 72 1.30 -7.07 -7.67
N PRO A 73 1.44 -8.12 -8.52
CA PRO A 73 0.30 -8.82 -9.08
C PRO A 73 -0.66 -9.40 -8.03
N TYR A 74 -1.97 -9.27 -8.25
CA TYR A 74 -3.03 -9.76 -7.34
C TYR A 74 -3.02 -11.27 -7.10
N PHE A 75 -2.32 -12.05 -7.94
CA PHE A 75 -2.29 -13.52 -7.87
C PHE A 75 -1.19 -14.06 -6.95
N ILE A 76 -0.68 -13.24 -6.02
CA ILE A 76 0.23 -13.69 -4.97
C ILE A 76 -0.59 -14.28 -3.84
N ASN A 77 -0.15 -15.43 -3.31
CA ASN A 77 -0.79 -16.08 -2.18
C ASN A 77 0.26 -16.81 -1.34
N LEU A 78 0.50 -16.30 -0.13
CA LEU A 78 1.45 -16.89 0.81
C LEU A 78 0.95 -18.24 1.39
N ASN A 79 -0.35 -18.53 1.27
CA ASN A 79 -0.96 -19.79 1.67
C ASN A 79 -1.28 -20.71 0.47
N ALA A 80 -0.63 -20.48 -0.67
CA ALA A 80 -0.79 -21.35 -1.84
C ALA A 80 -0.30 -22.79 -1.57
N ASP A 81 -0.83 -23.75 -2.31
CA ASP A 81 -0.29 -25.11 -2.30
C ASP A 81 1.11 -25.19 -2.95
N ASP A 82 1.71 -26.37 -2.93
CA ASP A 82 3.09 -26.58 -3.41
C ASP A 82 3.22 -26.40 -4.95
N GLU A 83 2.13 -26.49 -5.69
CA GLU A 83 2.10 -26.25 -7.15
C GLU A 83 2.05 -24.75 -7.47
N GLU A 84 1.22 -24.01 -6.74
CA GLU A 84 1.02 -22.57 -7.01
C GLU A 84 2.03 -21.67 -6.27
N TRP A 85 2.60 -22.11 -5.14
CA TRP A 85 3.56 -21.31 -4.39
C TRP A 85 4.76 -20.84 -5.22
N PRO A 86 5.43 -21.66 -6.03
CA PRO A 86 6.53 -21.19 -6.88
C PRO A 86 6.12 -20.04 -7.81
N LYS A 87 4.90 -20.06 -8.33
CA LYS A 87 4.37 -19.00 -9.21
C LYS A 87 4.04 -17.72 -8.43
N SER A 88 3.42 -17.86 -7.25
CA SER A 88 3.16 -16.74 -6.34
C SER A 88 4.45 -16.06 -5.91
N ARG A 89 5.44 -16.86 -5.51
CA ARG A 89 6.77 -16.37 -5.16
C ARG A 89 7.45 -15.64 -6.32
N GLN A 90 7.42 -16.20 -7.53
CA GLN A 90 8.02 -15.57 -8.70
C GLN A 90 7.41 -14.19 -8.98
N ARG A 91 6.07 -14.07 -8.89
CA ARG A 91 5.37 -12.77 -9.06
C ARG A 91 5.85 -11.73 -8.05
N LEU A 92 6.00 -12.12 -6.78
CA LEU A 92 6.49 -11.23 -5.72
C LEU A 92 7.96 -10.83 -5.96
N MET A 93 8.80 -11.78 -6.30
CA MET A 93 10.22 -11.55 -6.54
C MET A 93 10.46 -10.71 -7.79
N ASP A 94 9.70 -10.93 -8.87
CA ASP A 94 9.76 -10.09 -10.07
C ASP A 94 9.35 -8.64 -9.75
N ALA A 95 8.26 -8.45 -8.99
CA ALA A 95 7.83 -7.12 -8.56
C ALA A 95 8.91 -6.43 -7.71
N ALA A 96 9.56 -7.16 -6.81
CA ALA A 96 10.63 -6.65 -5.97
C ALA A 96 11.90 -6.32 -6.78
N TYR A 97 12.30 -7.16 -7.73
CA TYR A 97 13.47 -6.96 -8.55
C TYR A 97 13.30 -5.75 -9.50
N TYR A 98 12.26 -5.76 -10.32
CA TYR A 98 12.00 -4.66 -11.25
C TYR A 98 11.59 -3.37 -10.53
N GLY A 99 10.90 -3.48 -9.40
CA GLY A 99 10.57 -2.33 -8.54
C GLY A 99 11.82 -1.64 -8.04
N TYR A 100 12.80 -2.38 -7.55
CA TYR A 100 14.10 -1.84 -7.15
C TYR A 100 14.82 -1.15 -8.29
N LEU A 101 14.84 -1.76 -9.49
CA LEU A 101 15.41 -1.13 -10.69
C LEU A 101 14.68 0.18 -11.05
N ALA A 102 13.36 0.25 -10.83
CA ALA A 102 12.54 1.43 -11.06
C ALA A 102 12.64 2.47 -9.92
N GLY A 103 13.45 2.21 -8.89
CA GLY A 103 13.63 3.13 -7.76
C GLY A 103 12.56 3.03 -6.67
N ALA A 104 11.74 1.99 -6.69
CA ALA A 104 10.79 1.72 -5.62
C ALA A 104 11.52 1.36 -4.32
N THR A 105 10.99 1.84 -3.22
CA THR A 105 11.45 1.47 -1.87
C THR A 105 10.54 0.44 -1.21
N ASP A 106 9.29 0.32 -1.68
CA ASP A 106 8.23 -0.49 -1.09
C ASP A 106 7.51 -1.29 -2.17
N ILE A 107 7.21 -2.55 -1.86
CA ILE A 107 6.48 -3.48 -2.73
C ILE A 107 5.24 -3.94 -1.99
N ILE A 108 4.10 -3.44 -2.40
CA ILE A 108 2.81 -3.76 -1.83
C ILE A 108 2.26 -5.01 -2.49
N PHE A 109 1.65 -5.90 -1.74
CA PHE A 109 1.06 -7.12 -2.27
C PHE A 109 -0.05 -7.67 -1.39
N HIS A 110 -1.03 -8.30 -2.01
CA HIS A 110 -2.06 -9.07 -1.32
C HIS A 110 -1.45 -10.37 -0.77
N PRO A 111 -1.50 -10.63 0.53
CA PRO A 111 -0.84 -11.81 1.10
C PRO A 111 -1.54 -13.13 0.80
N GLY A 112 -2.80 -13.10 0.33
CA GLY A 112 -3.53 -14.27 -0.16
C GLY A 112 -4.81 -14.59 0.61
N SER A 113 -5.12 -15.87 0.75
CA SER A 113 -6.36 -16.36 1.36
C SER A 113 -6.09 -17.38 2.44
N TYR A 114 -6.97 -17.45 3.44
CA TYR A 114 -6.92 -18.53 4.43
C TYR A 114 -7.38 -19.89 3.89
N PHE A 115 -8.15 -19.91 2.78
CA PHE A 115 -8.80 -21.13 2.28
C PHE A 115 -9.56 -21.89 3.38
N GLU A 116 -10.36 -21.15 4.16
CA GLU A 116 -11.17 -21.66 5.29
C GLU A 116 -10.33 -22.27 6.45
N GLN A 117 -9.00 -22.14 6.41
CA GLN A 117 -8.14 -22.53 7.51
C GLN A 117 -8.07 -21.41 8.56
N PRO A 118 -7.93 -21.73 9.85
CA PRO A 118 -7.76 -20.72 10.89
C PRO A 118 -6.39 -20.03 10.79
N PRO A 119 -6.29 -18.74 11.16
CA PRO A 119 -5.06 -17.93 11.02
C PRO A 119 -3.83 -18.55 11.68
N ASP A 120 -3.98 -19.21 12.83
CA ASP A 120 -2.88 -19.88 13.56
C ASP A 120 -2.25 -21.04 12.78
N LYS A 121 -2.97 -21.60 11.79
CA LYS A 121 -2.45 -22.63 10.89
C LYS A 121 -1.78 -22.05 9.65
N VAL A 122 -2.24 -20.89 9.20
CA VAL A 122 -1.76 -20.25 7.96
C VAL A 122 -0.53 -19.37 8.20
N LEU A 123 -0.55 -18.57 9.25
CA LEU A 123 0.50 -17.58 9.54
C LEU A 123 1.92 -18.17 9.61
N PRO A 124 2.19 -19.29 10.26
CA PRO A 124 3.55 -19.84 10.32
C PRO A 124 4.14 -20.16 8.94
N GLY A 125 3.32 -20.73 8.03
CA GLY A 125 3.71 -21.02 6.66
C GLY A 125 3.94 -19.74 5.84
N ALA A 126 3.06 -18.76 5.98
CA ALA A 126 3.17 -17.45 5.31
C ALA A 126 4.44 -16.72 5.76
N ILE A 127 4.75 -16.69 7.06
CA ILE A 127 5.96 -16.10 7.63
C ILE A 127 7.21 -16.78 7.07
N LEU A 128 7.27 -18.11 7.07
CA LEU A 128 8.40 -18.86 6.55
C LEU A 128 8.68 -18.54 5.08
N ARG A 129 7.63 -18.48 4.25
CA ARG A 129 7.72 -18.18 2.82
C ARG A 129 8.18 -16.75 2.58
N LEU A 130 7.64 -15.80 3.33
CA LEU A 130 7.99 -14.39 3.21
C LEU A 130 9.42 -14.12 3.70
N HIS A 131 9.84 -14.79 4.78
CA HIS A 131 11.22 -14.76 5.27
C HIS A 131 12.21 -15.22 4.19
N GLY A 132 11.93 -16.35 3.52
CA GLY A 132 12.75 -16.80 2.41
C GLY A 132 12.84 -15.84 1.23
N CYS A 133 11.76 -15.08 0.94
CA CYS A 133 11.80 -14.01 -0.07
C CYS A 133 12.72 -12.85 0.38
N ILE A 134 12.61 -12.41 1.63
CA ILE A 134 13.45 -11.34 2.17
C ILE A 134 14.92 -11.74 2.18
N ASP A 135 15.26 -12.96 2.61
CA ASP A 135 16.64 -13.46 2.63
C ASP A 135 17.28 -13.39 1.24
N GLU A 136 16.56 -13.83 0.21
CA GLU A 136 17.04 -13.77 -1.17
C GLU A 136 17.21 -12.32 -1.66
N LEU A 137 16.25 -11.43 -1.37
CA LEU A 137 16.37 -10.01 -1.71
C LEU A 137 17.60 -9.38 -1.06
N ARG A 138 17.83 -9.65 0.21
CA ARG A 138 19.00 -9.11 0.94
C ARG A 138 20.31 -9.70 0.42
N ALA A 139 20.35 -11.00 0.10
CA ALA A 139 21.51 -11.64 -0.54
C ALA A 139 21.83 -11.03 -1.91
N ALA A 140 20.82 -10.57 -2.65
CA ALA A 140 20.96 -9.87 -3.93
C ALA A 140 21.24 -8.35 -3.77
N GLY A 141 21.39 -7.83 -2.55
CA GLY A 141 21.59 -6.40 -2.30
C GLY A 141 20.35 -5.53 -2.57
N ASN A 142 19.19 -6.13 -2.62
CA ASN A 142 17.91 -5.42 -2.83
C ASN A 142 17.29 -5.05 -1.48
N PRO A 143 17.22 -3.74 -1.11
CA PRO A 143 16.77 -3.28 0.20
C PRO A 143 15.26 -3.02 0.28
N VAL A 144 14.47 -3.29 -0.75
CA VAL A 144 13.04 -2.97 -0.74
C VAL A 144 12.31 -3.58 0.46
N VAL A 145 11.32 -2.88 0.95
CA VAL A 145 10.42 -3.37 2.00
C VAL A 145 9.25 -4.08 1.33
N LEU A 146 8.98 -5.31 1.75
CA LEU A 146 7.78 -6.03 1.35
C LEU A 146 6.61 -5.64 2.25
N ARG A 147 5.51 -5.18 1.65
CA ARG A 147 4.36 -4.67 2.40
C ARG A 147 3.11 -5.53 2.15
N PRO A 148 2.87 -6.53 3.01
CA PRO A 148 1.58 -7.22 2.98
C PRO A 148 0.47 -6.21 3.27
N GLU A 149 -0.51 -6.17 2.38
CA GLU A 149 -1.64 -5.25 2.48
C GLU A 149 -2.74 -5.81 3.37
N MET A 150 -3.38 -4.92 4.11
CA MET A 150 -4.58 -5.25 4.86
C MET A 150 -5.75 -5.45 3.90
N MET A 151 -6.44 -6.59 4.01
CA MET A 151 -7.45 -7.03 3.07
C MET A 151 -8.88 -6.77 3.55
N GLY A 152 -9.75 -6.34 2.65
CA GLY A 152 -11.13 -5.95 2.92
C GLY A 152 -12.12 -7.10 3.13
N LYS A 153 -11.69 -8.37 3.05
CA LYS A 153 -12.55 -9.54 3.28
C LYS A 153 -12.00 -10.41 4.40
N SER A 154 -12.87 -10.85 5.32
CA SER A 154 -12.46 -11.71 6.44
C SER A 154 -11.92 -13.09 6.02
N ALA A 155 -12.26 -13.57 4.81
CA ALA A 155 -11.74 -14.80 4.22
C ALA A 155 -10.30 -14.67 3.69
N MET A 156 -9.79 -13.44 3.56
CA MET A 156 -8.44 -13.17 3.07
C MET A 156 -7.46 -13.04 4.23
N LEU A 157 -6.28 -13.65 4.06
CA LEU A 157 -5.10 -13.37 4.87
C LEU A 157 -4.75 -11.90 4.73
N GLY A 158 -4.48 -11.21 5.83
CA GLY A 158 -4.23 -9.76 5.82
C GLY A 158 -5.18 -8.97 6.70
N SER A 159 -5.55 -9.49 7.88
CA SER A 159 -6.09 -8.66 8.96
C SER A 159 -4.99 -7.74 9.50
N LEU A 160 -5.37 -6.73 10.28
CA LEU A 160 -4.40 -5.90 11.02
C LEU A 160 -3.42 -6.77 11.82
N GLU A 161 -3.93 -7.76 12.56
CA GLU A 161 -3.10 -8.66 13.36
C GLU A 161 -2.13 -9.48 12.50
N ASP A 162 -2.60 -10.07 11.38
CA ASP A 162 -1.75 -10.86 10.50
C ASP A 162 -0.56 -10.07 9.97
N THR A 163 -0.83 -8.87 9.47
CA THR A 163 0.22 -8.02 8.87
C THR A 163 1.20 -7.53 9.94
N LEU A 164 0.71 -7.22 11.14
CA LEU A 164 1.58 -6.86 12.27
C LEU A 164 2.45 -8.04 12.74
N VAL A 165 1.88 -9.26 12.78
CA VAL A 165 2.66 -10.46 13.15
C VAL A 165 3.76 -10.71 12.12
N MET A 166 3.44 -10.72 10.81
CA MET A 166 4.45 -10.89 9.75
C MET A 166 5.57 -9.84 9.88
N SER A 167 5.21 -8.58 10.12
CA SER A 167 6.16 -7.47 10.19
C SER A 167 7.04 -7.50 11.45
N ARG A 168 6.51 -7.99 12.56
CA ARG A 168 7.27 -8.14 13.80
C ARG A 168 8.29 -9.28 13.73
N GLU A 169 7.94 -10.36 13.00
CA GLU A 169 8.79 -11.56 12.88
C GLU A 169 9.88 -11.41 11.81
N ILE A 170 9.74 -10.47 10.85
CA ILE A 170 10.64 -10.40 9.69
C ILE A 170 11.11 -8.97 9.46
N GLU A 171 12.38 -8.69 9.69
CA GLU A 171 13.00 -7.43 9.32
C GLU A 171 12.94 -7.22 7.78
N GLY A 172 12.45 -6.05 7.35
CA GLY A 172 12.22 -5.74 5.93
C GLY A 172 10.80 -6.05 5.45
N VAL A 173 9.92 -6.45 6.37
CA VAL A 173 8.47 -6.53 6.14
C VAL A 173 7.78 -5.48 7.01
N GLU A 174 6.94 -4.65 6.41
CA GLU A 174 6.11 -3.67 7.11
C GLU A 174 4.71 -3.65 6.47
N PRO A 175 3.63 -3.40 7.24
CA PRO A 175 2.29 -3.44 6.66
C PRO A 175 2.05 -2.32 5.64
N CYS A 176 1.16 -2.56 4.67
CA CYS A 176 0.40 -1.52 4.00
C CYS A 176 -0.94 -1.36 4.72
N LEU A 177 -1.19 -0.17 5.26
CA LEU A 177 -2.44 0.20 5.93
C LEU A 177 -3.46 0.64 4.88
N ASP A 178 -4.36 -0.25 4.49
CA ASP A 178 -5.51 0.13 3.67
C ASP A 178 -6.71 0.46 4.57
N PHE A 179 -7.07 1.74 4.67
CA PHE A 179 -8.16 2.21 5.50
C PHE A 179 -9.54 1.81 4.98
N ALA A 180 -9.70 1.74 3.66
CA ALA A 180 -10.93 1.30 3.03
C ALA A 180 -11.17 -0.20 3.30
N HIS A 181 -10.14 -1.01 3.14
CA HIS A 181 -10.18 -2.44 3.44
C HIS A 181 -10.46 -2.71 4.93
N LEU A 182 -9.80 -1.98 5.83
CA LEU A 182 -10.07 -2.10 7.27
C LEU A 182 -11.54 -1.78 7.60
N HIS A 183 -12.09 -0.72 7.02
CA HIS A 183 -13.48 -0.35 7.17
C HIS A 183 -14.43 -1.44 6.64
N ALA A 184 -14.15 -1.97 5.46
CA ALA A 184 -14.99 -2.97 4.82
C ALA A 184 -14.93 -4.35 5.47
N ARG A 185 -13.81 -4.72 6.09
CA ARG A 185 -13.52 -6.10 6.50
C ARG A 185 -14.53 -6.71 7.46
N SER A 186 -15.06 -5.92 8.41
CA SER A 186 -16.10 -6.37 9.35
C SER A 186 -17.46 -6.59 8.66
N GLY A 187 -17.71 -5.90 7.55
CA GLY A 187 -18.95 -5.97 6.78
C GLY A 187 -20.16 -5.33 7.46
N ASP A 188 -19.97 -4.61 8.57
CA ASP A 188 -21.05 -4.04 9.40
C ASP A 188 -20.90 -2.53 9.68
N GLY A 189 -19.86 -1.90 9.11
CA GLY A 189 -19.58 -0.48 9.28
C GLY A 189 -19.06 -0.09 10.67
N SER A 190 -18.74 -1.05 11.54
CA SER A 190 -18.29 -0.77 12.92
C SER A 190 -16.91 -0.13 13.01
N MET A 191 -16.08 -0.28 11.98
CA MET A 191 -14.73 0.26 11.90
C MET A 191 -14.72 1.57 11.09
N ASN A 192 -15.27 2.66 11.63
CA ASN A 192 -15.44 3.90 10.88
C ASN A 192 -15.55 5.16 11.76
N SER A 193 -14.77 5.27 12.83
CA SER A 193 -14.72 6.49 13.62
C SER A 193 -13.29 6.86 14.02
N TYR A 194 -13.08 8.14 14.36
CA TYR A 194 -11.79 8.61 14.90
C TYR A 194 -11.25 7.68 16.02
N ALA A 195 -12.12 7.22 16.93
CA ALA A 195 -11.68 6.35 18.02
C ALA A 195 -11.18 4.97 17.54
N GLU A 196 -11.79 4.41 16.49
CA GLU A 196 -11.32 3.16 15.88
C GLU A 196 -9.98 3.37 15.16
N TRP A 197 -9.84 4.47 14.41
CA TRP A 197 -8.59 4.79 13.73
C TRP A 197 -7.44 5.05 14.72
N MET A 198 -7.70 5.73 15.81
CA MET A 198 -6.73 5.89 16.90
C MET A 198 -6.28 4.53 17.44
N ARG A 199 -7.22 3.65 17.80
CA ARG A 199 -6.88 2.30 18.30
C ARG A 199 -6.06 1.48 17.30
N THR A 200 -6.37 1.59 16.01
CA THR A 200 -5.62 0.91 14.95
C THR A 200 -4.18 1.38 14.90
N LEU A 201 -3.96 2.70 14.89
CA LEU A 201 -2.62 3.28 14.82
C LEU A 201 -1.82 3.08 16.12
N GLU A 202 -2.47 3.15 17.28
CA GLU A 202 -1.86 2.81 18.57
C GLU A 202 -1.43 1.34 18.62
N THR A 203 -2.29 0.43 18.11
CA THR A 203 -1.96 -1.01 17.99
C THR A 203 -0.77 -1.22 17.08
N TYR A 204 -0.74 -0.53 15.93
CA TYR A 204 0.39 -0.54 15.01
C TYR A 204 1.68 -0.06 15.68
N GLY A 205 1.65 1.11 16.31
CA GLY A 205 2.81 1.69 17.00
C GLY A 205 3.30 0.83 18.17
N LYS A 206 2.37 0.22 18.94
CA LYS A 206 2.70 -0.71 20.01
C LYS A 206 3.36 -1.99 19.51
N ALA A 207 2.91 -2.52 18.36
CA ALA A 207 3.44 -3.75 17.79
C ALA A 207 4.82 -3.57 17.13
N LEU A 208 5.04 -2.45 16.42
CA LEU A 208 6.22 -2.21 15.57
C LEU A 208 7.13 -1.07 16.05
N GLY A 209 6.74 -0.41 17.14
CA GLY A 209 7.45 0.75 17.69
C GLY A 209 6.98 2.08 17.09
N GLU A 210 7.09 3.17 17.88
CA GLU A 210 6.65 4.51 17.47
C GLU A 210 7.35 5.01 16.19
N ALA A 211 8.61 4.61 15.97
CA ALA A 211 9.34 4.95 14.74
C ALA A 211 8.67 4.40 13.48
N ALA A 212 7.90 3.32 13.57
CA ALA A 212 7.17 2.77 12.45
C ALA A 212 6.02 3.68 12.00
N LEU A 213 5.43 4.46 12.92
CA LEU A 213 4.41 5.47 12.58
C LEU A 213 4.96 6.63 11.72
N LYS A 214 6.28 6.78 11.62
CA LYS A 214 6.93 7.82 10.80
C LYS A 214 7.25 7.37 9.36
N ARG A 215 6.92 6.12 9.01
CA ARG A 215 7.17 5.55 7.68
C ARG A 215 6.01 4.69 7.19
N LEU A 216 4.79 5.12 7.52
CA LEU A 216 3.57 4.46 7.08
C LEU A 216 3.48 4.42 5.55
N HIS A 217 2.92 3.35 5.03
CA HIS A 217 2.43 3.23 3.69
C HIS A 217 0.93 2.97 3.77
N CYS A 218 0.15 3.94 3.34
CA CYS A 218 -1.30 3.90 3.46
C CYS A 218 -1.96 3.92 2.10
N HIS A 219 -2.96 3.05 1.92
CA HIS A 219 -3.94 3.16 0.84
C HIS A 219 -5.23 3.78 1.38
N ILE A 220 -5.90 4.54 0.51
CA ILE A 220 -7.17 5.19 0.82
C ILE A 220 -8.06 5.27 -0.41
N SER A 221 -9.32 4.95 -0.23
CA SER A 221 -10.40 5.12 -1.24
C SER A 221 -11.74 5.13 -0.54
N GLY A 222 -12.80 5.51 -1.23
CA GLY A 222 -14.13 5.08 -0.85
C GLY A 222 -14.28 3.57 -1.09
N ILE A 223 -15.27 2.95 -0.44
CA ILE A 223 -15.49 1.51 -0.59
C ILE A 223 -16.96 1.13 -0.43
N GLU A 224 -17.44 0.26 -1.31
CA GLU A 224 -18.68 -0.47 -1.11
C GLU A 224 -18.37 -1.81 -0.43
N TYR A 225 -19.18 -2.19 0.54
CA TYR A 225 -19.04 -3.46 1.26
C TYR A 225 -20.39 -4.11 1.56
N THR A 226 -20.34 -5.36 1.92
CA THR A 226 -21.47 -6.19 2.34
C THR A 226 -21.09 -6.92 3.62
N GLY A 227 -22.00 -7.69 4.21
CA GLY A 227 -21.67 -8.59 5.34
C GLY A 227 -20.54 -9.61 5.07
N LYS A 228 -20.05 -9.68 3.82
CA LYS A 228 -18.87 -10.48 3.44
C LYS A 228 -17.58 -9.67 3.28
N GLY A 229 -17.65 -8.37 3.61
CA GLY A 229 -16.57 -7.41 3.43
C GLY A 229 -16.63 -6.68 2.09
N GLU A 230 -15.49 -6.21 1.64
CA GLU A 230 -15.26 -5.42 0.42
C GLU A 230 -15.98 -5.97 -0.82
N ARG A 231 -16.57 -5.05 -1.59
CA ARG A 231 -17.16 -5.30 -2.89
C ARG A 231 -16.39 -4.61 -4.00
N GLU A 232 -16.28 -3.28 -3.95
CA GLU A 232 -15.52 -2.47 -4.92
C GLU A 232 -15.12 -1.12 -4.33
N HIS A 233 -14.05 -0.54 -4.86
CA HIS A 233 -13.61 0.81 -4.52
C HIS A 233 -14.54 1.85 -5.14
N LEU A 234 -14.83 2.91 -4.38
CA LEU A 234 -15.64 4.05 -4.78
C LEU A 234 -14.82 5.35 -4.74
N ALA A 235 -15.33 6.41 -5.33
CA ALA A 235 -14.85 7.74 -5.00
C ALA A 235 -15.15 8.06 -3.53
N LEU A 236 -14.29 8.85 -2.88
CA LEU A 236 -14.44 9.19 -1.46
C LEU A 236 -15.79 9.85 -1.15
N GLN A 237 -16.30 10.67 -2.07
CA GLN A 237 -17.59 11.34 -1.93
C GLN A 237 -18.80 10.40 -1.98
N ASP A 238 -18.64 9.22 -2.56
CA ASP A 238 -19.70 8.22 -2.76
C ASP A 238 -19.68 7.12 -1.68
N SER A 239 -18.82 7.26 -0.68
CA SER A 239 -18.60 6.31 0.41
C SER A 239 -18.90 6.94 1.77
N ASP A 240 -19.15 6.08 2.74
CA ASP A 240 -19.33 6.45 4.14
C ASP A 240 -18.03 6.49 4.95
N LEU A 241 -16.87 6.27 4.32
CA LEU A 241 -15.57 6.25 5.01
C LEU A 241 -15.29 7.59 5.73
N ASP A 242 -15.00 7.52 7.04
CA ASP A 242 -14.65 8.70 7.85
C ASP A 242 -13.22 9.18 7.58
N LEU A 243 -13.02 9.81 6.41
CA LEU A 243 -11.75 10.41 6.02
C LEU A 243 -11.24 11.40 7.07
N THR A 244 -12.13 12.22 7.64
CA THR A 244 -11.73 13.23 8.62
C THR A 244 -11.16 12.60 9.89
N GLY A 245 -11.81 11.58 10.42
CA GLY A 245 -11.34 10.84 11.58
C GLY A 245 -10.00 10.15 11.34
N ILE A 246 -9.80 9.57 10.16
CA ILE A 246 -8.50 9.00 9.76
C ILE A 246 -7.40 10.04 9.82
N LEU A 247 -7.58 11.18 9.13
CA LEU A 247 -6.56 12.23 9.05
C LEU A 247 -6.28 12.88 10.42
N GLN A 248 -7.30 13.03 11.27
CA GLN A 248 -7.13 13.52 12.64
C GLN A 248 -6.30 12.53 13.48
N ALA A 249 -6.58 11.24 13.41
CA ALA A 249 -5.84 10.22 14.12
C ALA A 249 -4.36 10.16 13.69
N LEU A 250 -4.10 10.22 12.38
CA LEU A 250 -2.74 10.29 11.82
C LEU A 250 -1.97 11.52 12.32
N LYS A 251 -2.63 12.68 12.37
CA LYS A 251 -2.03 13.91 12.89
C LYS A 251 -1.70 13.80 14.37
N GLU A 252 -2.64 13.34 15.19
CA GLU A 252 -2.50 13.31 16.65
C GLU A 252 -1.33 12.43 17.09
N LEU A 253 -1.14 11.29 16.42
CA LEU A 253 0.01 10.41 16.65
C LEU A 253 1.28 10.86 15.91
N GLY A 254 1.20 12.01 15.23
CA GLY A 254 2.32 12.57 14.47
C GLY A 254 2.83 11.61 13.41
N CYS A 255 1.95 10.87 12.75
CA CYS A 255 2.30 9.94 11.70
C CYS A 255 2.93 10.62 10.49
N ALA A 256 3.72 9.87 9.73
CA ALA A 256 4.34 10.33 8.48
C ALA A 256 4.55 9.16 7.51
N GLY A 257 4.78 9.45 6.23
CA GLY A 257 5.03 8.43 5.22
C GLY A 257 4.36 8.72 3.89
N ARG A 258 3.51 7.82 3.41
CA ARG A 258 2.77 7.94 2.15
C ARG A 258 1.29 7.67 2.34
N ILE A 259 0.45 8.44 1.65
CA ILE A 259 -0.98 8.16 1.49
C ILE A 259 -1.27 8.14 -0.01
N LEU A 260 -1.63 6.97 -0.53
CA LEU A 260 -1.85 6.73 -1.95
C LEU A 260 -3.31 6.36 -2.18
N CYS A 261 -3.93 6.98 -3.19
CA CYS A 261 -5.34 6.82 -3.48
C CYS A 261 -5.57 5.70 -4.49
N GLU A 262 -6.52 4.81 -4.19
CA GLU A 262 -6.97 3.71 -5.05
C GLU A 262 -8.38 3.89 -5.58
N SER A 263 -8.99 5.06 -5.38
CA SER A 263 -10.34 5.32 -5.87
C SER A 263 -10.42 5.30 -7.40
N PRO A 264 -11.59 5.04 -7.99
CA PRO A 264 -11.74 5.06 -9.45
C PRO A 264 -11.50 6.44 -10.09
N VAL A 265 -11.41 7.53 -9.30
CA VAL A 265 -11.10 8.89 -9.76
C VAL A 265 -9.67 9.33 -9.44
N LEU A 266 -8.85 8.43 -8.89
CA LEU A 266 -7.40 8.53 -8.66
C LEU A 266 -6.94 9.90 -8.14
N GLU A 267 -6.38 10.75 -9.04
CA GLU A 267 -5.78 12.04 -8.67
C GLU A 267 -6.75 13.04 -8.07
N ASP A 268 -8.03 13.00 -8.42
CA ASP A 268 -9.02 13.92 -7.87
C ASP A 268 -9.19 13.68 -6.36
N ASP A 269 -9.33 12.42 -5.96
CA ASP A 269 -9.40 12.06 -4.55
C ASP A 269 -8.03 12.20 -3.84
N ALA A 270 -6.92 11.89 -4.51
CA ALA A 270 -5.59 12.11 -3.94
C ALA A 270 -5.33 13.58 -3.62
N LEU A 271 -5.76 14.50 -4.48
CA LEU A 271 -5.69 15.94 -4.26
C LEU A 271 -6.64 16.39 -3.14
N LEU A 272 -7.84 15.83 -3.07
CA LEU A 272 -8.78 16.07 -1.98
C LEU A 272 -8.18 15.65 -0.63
N VAL A 273 -7.62 14.45 -0.53
CA VAL A 273 -6.98 13.95 0.70
C VAL A 273 -5.81 14.84 1.10
N LYS A 274 -4.96 15.24 0.14
CA LYS A 274 -3.85 16.16 0.39
C LYS A 274 -4.34 17.50 0.92
N GLN A 275 -5.36 18.08 0.29
CA GLN A 275 -5.94 19.35 0.75
C GLN A 275 -6.49 19.24 2.17
N ARG A 276 -7.24 18.16 2.46
CA ARG A 276 -7.80 17.93 3.80
C ARG A 276 -6.70 17.74 4.85
N TRP A 277 -5.62 17.03 4.48
CA TRP A 277 -4.47 16.93 5.37
C TRP A 277 -3.87 18.29 5.71
N MET A 278 -3.65 19.16 4.72
CA MET A 278 -3.10 20.51 4.93
C MET A 278 -4.01 21.35 5.83
N GLU A 279 -5.33 21.26 5.63
CA GLU A 279 -6.33 21.95 6.49
C GLU A 279 -6.28 21.45 7.94
N ILE A 280 -6.19 20.14 8.15
CA ILE A 280 -6.18 19.50 9.47
C ILE A 280 -4.84 19.67 10.16
N SER A 281 -3.72 19.43 9.48
CA SER A 281 -2.38 19.46 10.06
C SER A 281 -1.83 20.86 10.26
N GLY A 282 -2.25 21.81 9.43
CA GLY A 282 -1.67 23.14 9.36
C GLY A 282 -0.33 23.17 8.59
N GLU A 283 0.06 22.06 7.94
CA GLU A 283 1.23 22.00 7.06
C GLU A 283 0.93 22.69 5.72
N ALA A 284 1.95 23.27 5.05
CA ALA A 284 1.80 24.01 3.81
C ALA A 284 2.92 23.69 2.80
#